data_86dc3b626f62740f996bafc069f99eb4
#
_entry.id   86dc3b626f62740f996bafc069f99eb4
#
_cell.length_a   1.000
_cell.length_b   1.000
_cell.length_c   1.000
_cell.angle_alpha   90.00
_cell.angle_beta   90.00
_cell.angle_gamma   90.00
#
_symmetry.space_group_name_H-M   'P 1'
#
loop_
_entity.id
_entity.type
_entity.pdbx_description
1 polymer ?
#
loop_
_entity_poly.entity_id
_entity_poly.type
_entity_poly.pdbx_seq_one_letter_code
_entity_poly.pdbx_strand_id
1 'polypeptide(L)'
;MNNNECSVYKKCSGCQLMNMEYSRQLKWKQIKVERLMNVFGKVNRIVGMDNPYHYRNKVQTLFRTTKGGKIISGVYQSATNGIVGVESCLLNNKRADRIAIAVKTMLKRLNISTYNPKTGEGFLKNTLIRTAYNTGENMLVLVTAYEKFPQKQQFIEGILGLYPKITTIVQNINTSPDKMMLGSKEIVLYGSGKIQDVLCGCRFTVSPKSFYQVNPQQTEYLYNKAIELAQLQGNETVVDAYCGTGTIGIIAAKYAKQVVGVEINKQAIKDAKENALLNKRNNITFYAKDAGEFLQQLSQDETAPPDVLFVDPPRAGCNREFLNSVNVIKPNKIVYISCNPTTQQRDVKFLTDRGYTVNQIQPVDMFPHTNHVETVVLLSQLKQKSDDYINVTIELDDVDITSAEIKATYDEIKKYVAEHNAGMKVSNLYIAQVKRKCGIEVGKNYNLPKNEDSRQPQCPEDKERAIVEALKHFKMIQQE
;
A
#
# COMPACT_ATOMS: atom_id res chain seq x y z
N MET A 1 -23.15 -3.37 24.60
CA MET A 1 -22.54 -4.16 23.53
C MET A 1 -22.41 -3.26 22.33
N ASN A 2 -21.17 -3.02 21.83
CA ASN A 2 -20.97 -2.14 20.69
C ASN A 2 -21.61 -2.77 19.45
N ASN A 3 -22.67 -2.14 18.93
CA ASN A 3 -23.42 -2.59 17.74
C ASN A 3 -22.62 -2.64 16.42
N ASN A 4 -21.31 -2.46 16.46
CA ASN A 4 -20.42 -2.37 15.28
C ASN A 4 -19.44 -3.55 15.16
N GLU A 5 -19.71 -4.69 15.82
CA GLU A 5 -18.86 -5.86 15.65
C GLU A 5 -19.21 -6.63 14.37
N CYS A 6 -18.23 -6.83 13.50
CA CYS A 6 -18.39 -7.67 12.30
C CYS A 6 -18.49 -9.14 12.71
N SER A 7 -19.65 -9.77 12.49
CA SER A 7 -19.91 -11.18 12.86
C SER A 7 -18.99 -12.20 12.21
N VAL A 8 -18.30 -11.83 11.13
CA VAL A 8 -17.41 -12.71 10.37
C VAL A 8 -15.92 -12.35 10.46
N TYR A 9 -15.56 -11.36 11.29
CA TYR A 9 -14.20 -10.82 11.30
C TYR A 9 -13.11 -11.87 11.57
N LYS A 10 -13.39 -12.88 12.43
CA LYS A 10 -12.46 -13.98 12.72
C LYS A 10 -12.23 -14.94 11.53
N LYS A 11 -13.15 -14.97 10.57
CA LYS A 11 -13.11 -15.85 9.39
C LYS A 11 -12.67 -15.11 8.12
N CYS A 12 -12.94 -13.81 8.07
CA CYS A 12 -12.60 -12.92 6.96
C CYS A 12 -11.22 -12.29 7.21
N SER A 13 -10.36 -12.25 6.19
CA SER A 13 -9.01 -11.64 6.27
C SER A 13 -9.00 -10.13 5.97
N GLY A 14 -10.17 -9.52 5.78
CA GLY A 14 -10.26 -8.13 5.33
C GLY A 14 -9.84 -7.08 6.37
N CYS A 15 -9.99 -7.40 7.68
CA CYS A 15 -9.75 -6.47 8.77
C CYS A 15 -8.90 -7.14 9.85
N GLN A 16 -7.80 -6.49 10.25
CA GLN A 16 -6.92 -7.01 11.32
C GLN A 16 -7.18 -6.33 12.66
N LEU A 17 -7.79 -5.14 12.65
CA LEU A 17 -7.98 -4.30 13.83
C LEU A 17 -9.46 -4.03 14.17
N MET A 18 -10.41 -4.75 13.55
CA MET A 18 -11.84 -4.52 13.71
C MET A 18 -12.34 -4.69 15.16
N ASN A 19 -11.67 -5.51 15.97
CA ASN A 19 -11.96 -5.74 17.38
C ASN A 19 -11.36 -4.67 18.32
N MET A 20 -10.66 -3.69 17.77
CA MET A 20 -10.05 -2.61 18.52
C MET A 20 -10.86 -1.33 18.30
N GLU A 21 -11.07 -0.55 19.35
CA GLU A 21 -11.67 0.79 19.26
C GLU A 21 -10.87 1.68 18.30
N TYR A 22 -11.56 2.51 17.51
CA TYR A 22 -10.91 3.26 16.42
C TYR A 22 -9.82 4.22 16.90
N SER A 23 -10.02 4.88 18.03
CA SER A 23 -9.02 5.72 18.69
C SER A 23 -7.73 4.95 19.01
N ARG A 24 -7.86 3.70 19.47
CA ARG A 24 -6.72 2.81 19.74
C ARG A 24 -6.04 2.32 18.45
N GLN A 25 -6.82 2.10 17.37
CA GLN A 25 -6.24 1.78 16.05
C GLN A 25 -5.34 2.92 15.55
N LEU A 26 -5.82 4.18 15.65
CA LEU A 26 -5.04 5.36 15.30
C LEU A 26 -3.75 5.47 16.12
N LYS A 27 -3.84 5.27 17.44
CA LYS A 27 -2.66 5.26 18.30
C LYS A 27 -1.67 4.16 17.92
N TRP A 28 -2.16 2.95 17.62
CA TRP A 28 -1.32 1.84 17.19
C TRP A 28 -0.60 2.15 15.87
N LYS A 29 -1.31 2.73 14.88
CA LYS A 29 -0.74 3.16 13.60
C LYS A 29 0.26 4.30 13.76
N GLN A 30 -0.03 5.26 14.63
CA GLN A 30 0.89 6.35 14.98
C GLN A 30 2.21 5.80 15.49
N ILE A 31 2.17 4.95 16.53
CA ILE A 31 3.37 4.33 17.12
C ILE A 31 4.15 3.52 16.07
N LYS A 32 3.45 2.80 15.18
CA LYS A 32 4.09 2.06 14.08
C LYS A 32 4.90 2.97 13.16
N VAL A 33 4.36 4.13 12.77
CA VAL A 33 5.07 5.08 11.92
C VAL A 33 6.19 5.78 12.68
N GLU A 34 5.97 6.19 13.93
CA GLU A 34 6.98 6.81 14.78
C GLU A 34 8.21 5.93 14.95
N ARG A 35 8.03 4.63 15.23
CA ARG A 35 9.14 3.68 15.37
C ARG A 35 10.01 3.57 14.11
N LEU A 36 9.43 3.78 12.95
CA LEU A 36 10.16 3.69 11.67
C LEU A 36 10.76 5.03 11.26
N MET A 37 10.07 6.15 11.52
CA MET A 37 10.35 7.41 10.85
C MET A 37 10.90 8.50 11.78
N ASN A 38 10.83 8.37 13.12
CA ASN A 38 11.33 9.38 14.04
C ASN A 38 12.84 9.65 13.92
N VAL A 39 13.59 8.70 13.39
CA VAL A 39 15.03 8.87 13.10
C VAL A 39 15.29 9.97 12.07
N PHE A 40 14.31 10.29 11.23
CA PHE A 40 14.42 11.34 10.20
C PHE A 40 13.80 12.68 10.61
N GLY A 41 13.00 12.70 11.68
CA GLY A 41 12.33 13.89 12.16
C GLY A 41 11.00 13.59 12.86
N LYS A 42 10.36 14.63 13.36
CA LYS A 42 9.07 14.52 14.06
C LYS A 42 7.98 14.00 13.14
N VAL A 43 7.30 12.94 13.56
CA VAL A 43 6.11 12.44 12.90
C VAL A 43 4.89 13.22 13.37
N ASN A 44 4.13 13.78 12.43
CA ASN A 44 2.88 14.48 12.73
C ASN A 44 1.82 13.51 13.27
N ARG A 45 0.80 14.07 13.92
CA ARG A 45 -0.33 13.25 14.37
C ARG A 45 -1.05 12.64 13.16
N ILE A 46 -1.34 11.33 13.24
CA ILE A 46 -2.08 10.61 12.21
C ILE A 46 -3.48 11.21 12.00
N VAL A 47 -3.86 11.34 10.75
CA VAL A 47 -5.21 11.78 10.37
C VAL A 47 -6.09 10.56 10.15
N GLY A 48 -7.12 10.46 10.98
CA GLY A 48 -8.16 9.43 10.90
C GLY A 48 -9.40 9.92 10.14
N MET A 49 -10.45 9.10 10.16
CA MET A 49 -11.77 9.42 9.62
C MET A 49 -12.75 9.70 10.77
N ASP A 50 -13.68 10.64 10.58
CA ASP A 50 -14.80 10.86 11.50
C ASP A 50 -15.71 9.63 11.53
N ASN A 51 -16.00 9.05 10.36
CA ASN A 51 -16.74 7.81 10.22
C ASN A 51 -15.87 6.76 9.50
N PRO A 52 -15.24 5.82 10.22
CA PRO A 52 -14.32 4.84 9.64
C PRO A 52 -15.02 3.66 8.96
N TYR A 53 -16.30 3.76 8.66
CA TYR A 53 -17.10 2.71 8.06
C TYR A 53 -17.60 3.07 6.66
N HIS A 54 -17.90 2.05 5.86
CA HIS A 54 -18.53 2.17 4.54
C HIS A 54 -17.77 3.04 3.52
N TYR A 55 -16.46 3.20 3.72
CA TYR A 55 -15.61 4.05 2.90
C TYR A 55 -15.16 3.39 1.58
N ARG A 56 -15.12 2.04 1.52
CA ARG A 56 -14.55 1.30 0.38
C ARG A 56 -15.44 1.39 -0.85
N ASN A 57 -14.97 2.12 -1.85
CA ASN A 57 -15.67 2.36 -3.11
C ASN A 57 -15.42 1.30 -4.20
N LYS A 58 -14.47 0.38 -4.00
CA LYS A 58 -14.16 -0.74 -4.87
C LYS A 58 -14.35 -2.04 -4.09
N VAL A 59 -15.37 -2.80 -4.47
CA VAL A 59 -15.80 -4.02 -3.77
C VAL A 59 -15.76 -5.20 -4.71
N GLN A 60 -15.17 -6.29 -4.25
CA GLN A 60 -15.14 -7.56 -4.96
C GLN A 60 -15.98 -8.58 -4.18
N THR A 61 -16.89 -9.25 -4.87
CA THR A 61 -17.78 -10.25 -4.26
C THR A 61 -17.73 -11.54 -5.04
N LEU A 62 -17.41 -12.62 -4.35
CA LEU A 62 -17.45 -13.99 -4.88
C LEU A 62 -18.85 -14.56 -4.78
N PHE A 63 -19.22 -15.43 -5.73
CA PHE A 63 -20.47 -16.16 -5.70
C PHE A 63 -20.21 -17.66 -5.80
N ARG A 64 -20.88 -18.46 -4.99
CA ARG A 64 -20.77 -19.92 -4.99
C ARG A 64 -22.10 -20.56 -4.68
N THR A 65 -22.39 -21.65 -5.36
CA THR A 65 -23.51 -22.53 -5.02
C THR A 65 -23.02 -23.57 -4.01
N THR A 66 -23.70 -23.68 -2.89
CA THR A 66 -23.44 -24.70 -1.85
C THR A 66 -23.91 -26.08 -2.32
N LYS A 67 -23.51 -27.16 -1.63
CA LYS A 67 -24.00 -28.52 -1.91
C LYS A 67 -25.53 -28.64 -1.86
N GLY A 68 -26.19 -27.80 -1.03
CA GLY A 68 -27.65 -27.72 -0.94
C GLY A 68 -28.31 -26.77 -1.95
N GLY A 69 -27.63 -26.35 -3.03
CA GLY A 69 -28.18 -25.47 -4.06
C GLY A 69 -28.33 -23.99 -3.72
N LYS A 70 -27.99 -23.58 -2.49
CA LYS A 70 -28.08 -22.17 -2.07
C LYS A 70 -26.90 -21.38 -2.62
N ILE A 71 -27.17 -20.24 -3.28
CA ILE A 71 -26.13 -19.29 -3.69
C ILE A 71 -25.72 -18.44 -2.49
N ILE A 72 -24.44 -18.43 -2.16
CA ILE A 72 -23.81 -17.54 -1.18
C ILE A 72 -22.95 -16.50 -1.90
N SER A 73 -22.95 -15.27 -1.37
CA SER A 73 -22.07 -14.19 -1.81
C SER A 73 -21.15 -13.80 -0.65
N GLY A 74 -19.91 -13.46 -0.94
CA GLY A 74 -18.96 -13.10 0.11
C GLY A 74 -17.52 -12.94 -0.36
N VAL A 75 -16.59 -13.21 0.55
CA VAL A 75 -15.15 -13.06 0.35
C VAL A 75 -14.42 -14.37 0.64
N TYR A 76 -13.17 -14.48 0.22
CA TYR A 76 -12.34 -15.63 0.60
C TYR A 76 -12.15 -15.71 2.11
N GLN A 77 -12.24 -16.93 2.63
CA GLN A 77 -11.88 -17.22 4.01
C GLN A 77 -10.36 -17.11 4.17
N SER A 78 -9.92 -16.57 5.32
CA SER A 78 -8.50 -16.52 5.66
C SER A 78 -7.87 -17.92 5.60
N ALA A 79 -6.67 -18.01 5.04
CA ALA A 79 -5.85 -19.23 4.94
C ALA A 79 -6.49 -20.43 4.20
N THR A 80 -7.65 -20.26 3.56
CA THR A 80 -8.32 -21.32 2.79
C THR A 80 -8.84 -20.81 1.45
N ASN A 81 -9.34 -21.74 0.59
CA ASN A 81 -10.09 -21.40 -0.62
C ASN A 81 -11.62 -21.38 -0.39
N GLY A 82 -12.06 -21.48 0.87
CA GLY A 82 -13.46 -21.36 1.25
C GLY A 82 -13.99 -19.94 1.07
N ILE A 83 -15.31 -19.81 1.09
CA ILE A 83 -16.00 -18.51 1.07
C ILE A 83 -16.69 -18.28 2.40
N VAL A 84 -16.46 -17.10 2.97
CA VAL A 84 -17.25 -16.56 4.07
C VAL A 84 -18.42 -15.79 3.47
N GLY A 85 -19.66 -16.20 3.76
CA GLY A 85 -20.86 -15.47 3.33
C GLY A 85 -20.91 -14.10 4.01
N VAL A 86 -20.95 -13.02 3.21
CA VAL A 86 -21.05 -11.64 3.67
C VAL A 86 -22.01 -10.91 2.73
N GLU A 87 -23.15 -10.48 3.23
CA GLU A 87 -24.13 -9.69 2.47
C GLU A 87 -24.03 -8.20 2.78
N SER A 88 -23.50 -7.86 3.95
CA SER A 88 -23.21 -6.49 4.35
C SER A 88 -21.86 -6.44 5.05
N CYS A 89 -20.94 -5.64 4.53
CA CYS A 89 -19.62 -5.44 5.08
C CYS A 89 -19.51 -4.02 5.66
N LEU A 90 -19.02 -3.91 6.89
CA LEU A 90 -18.85 -2.60 7.54
C LEU A 90 -17.86 -1.68 6.82
N LEU A 91 -16.96 -2.22 5.98
CA LEU A 91 -16.04 -1.40 5.18
C LEU A 91 -16.60 -1.00 3.81
N ASN A 92 -17.41 -1.86 3.19
CA ASN A 92 -17.91 -1.63 1.86
C ASN A 92 -18.89 -0.47 1.82
N ASN A 93 -18.82 0.31 0.73
CA ASN A 93 -19.90 1.24 0.43
C ASN A 93 -21.24 0.48 0.34
N LYS A 94 -22.26 0.97 1.04
CA LYS A 94 -23.58 0.32 1.13
C LYS A 94 -24.23 0.11 -0.23
N ARG A 95 -23.95 0.97 -1.23
CA ARG A 95 -24.43 0.80 -2.61
C ARG A 95 -23.84 -0.46 -3.25
N ALA A 96 -22.56 -0.72 -3.03
CA ALA A 96 -21.90 -1.90 -3.58
C ALA A 96 -22.47 -3.21 -2.99
N ASP A 97 -22.73 -3.26 -1.69
CA ASP A 97 -23.38 -4.44 -1.07
C ASP A 97 -24.78 -4.67 -1.62
N ARG A 98 -25.58 -3.61 -1.82
CA ARG A 98 -26.93 -3.71 -2.44
C ARG A 98 -26.85 -4.22 -3.87
N ILE A 99 -25.91 -3.77 -4.68
CA ILE A 99 -25.70 -4.27 -6.06
C ILE A 99 -25.30 -5.75 -6.01
N ALA A 100 -24.41 -6.17 -5.10
CA ALA A 100 -24.03 -7.58 -4.96
C ALA A 100 -25.25 -8.47 -4.58
N ILE A 101 -26.13 -8.00 -3.71
CA ILE A 101 -27.38 -8.67 -3.35
C ILE A 101 -28.31 -8.77 -4.57
N ALA A 102 -28.45 -7.69 -5.35
CA ALA A 102 -29.24 -7.70 -6.58
C ALA A 102 -28.71 -8.71 -7.59
N VAL A 103 -27.36 -8.79 -7.78
CA VAL A 103 -26.75 -9.83 -8.63
C VAL A 103 -27.10 -11.24 -8.12
N LYS A 104 -26.96 -11.49 -6.80
CA LYS A 104 -27.34 -12.79 -6.21
C LYS A 104 -28.80 -13.14 -6.47
N THR A 105 -29.70 -12.17 -6.37
CA THR A 105 -31.13 -12.34 -6.66
C THR A 105 -31.35 -12.72 -8.10
N MET A 106 -30.69 -12.06 -9.06
CA MET A 106 -30.80 -12.34 -10.48
C MET A 106 -30.24 -13.72 -10.86
N LEU A 107 -29.09 -14.11 -10.26
CA LEU A 107 -28.55 -15.47 -10.47
C LEU A 107 -29.55 -16.54 -10.07
N LYS A 108 -30.22 -16.37 -8.93
CA LYS A 108 -31.27 -17.32 -8.47
C LYS A 108 -32.48 -17.29 -9.38
N ARG A 109 -32.99 -16.10 -9.72
CA ARG A 109 -34.22 -15.93 -10.52
C ARG A 109 -34.10 -16.52 -11.92
N LEU A 110 -32.93 -16.36 -12.56
CA LEU A 110 -32.65 -16.80 -13.91
C LEU A 110 -31.90 -18.15 -13.97
N ASN A 111 -31.72 -18.82 -12.83
CA ASN A 111 -30.96 -20.07 -12.73
C ASN A 111 -29.57 -20.00 -13.39
N ILE A 112 -28.89 -18.86 -13.27
CA ILE A 112 -27.52 -18.66 -13.79
C ILE A 112 -26.51 -19.27 -12.83
N SER A 113 -25.67 -20.18 -13.36
CA SER A 113 -24.68 -20.92 -12.54
C SER A 113 -23.55 -20.03 -12.01
N THR A 114 -23.10 -20.32 -10.79
CA THR A 114 -21.85 -19.76 -10.26
C THR A 114 -20.69 -20.69 -10.60
N TYR A 115 -19.52 -20.11 -10.86
CA TYR A 115 -18.31 -20.87 -11.20
C TYR A 115 -17.80 -21.69 -10.01
N ASN A 116 -17.50 -22.96 -10.25
CA ASN A 116 -16.88 -23.86 -9.29
C ASN A 116 -15.39 -24.05 -9.63
N PRO A 117 -14.43 -23.55 -8.81
CA PRO A 117 -13.01 -23.65 -9.13
C PRO A 117 -12.45 -25.09 -9.04
N LYS A 118 -13.21 -26.05 -8.46
CA LYS A 118 -12.77 -27.45 -8.37
C LYS A 118 -13.08 -28.22 -9.66
N THR A 119 -14.22 -27.94 -10.29
CA THR A 119 -14.65 -28.61 -11.54
C THR A 119 -14.33 -27.78 -12.78
N GLY A 120 -14.06 -26.49 -12.65
CA GLY A 120 -13.91 -25.57 -13.77
C GLY A 120 -15.25 -25.15 -14.42
N GLU A 121 -16.38 -25.56 -13.86
CA GLU A 121 -17.70 -25.35 -14.44
C GLU A 121 -18.43 -24.15 -13.83
N GLY A 122 -19.42 -23.65 -14.57
CA GLY A 122 -20.27 -22.53 -14.16
C GLY A 122 -19.87 -21.20 -14.80
N PHE A 123 -20.77 -20.22 -14.71
CA PHE A 123 -20.67 -18.97 -15.47
C PHE A 123 -20.04 -17.84 -14.66
N LEU A 124 -20.69 -17.39 -13.58
CA LEU A 124 -20.25 -16.22 -12.83
C LEU A 124 -19.19 -16.58 -11.78
N LYS A 125 -17.99 -16.02 -11.91
CA LYS A 125 -16.89 -16.18 -10.94
C LYS A 125 -17.03 -15.24 -9.76
N ASN A 126 -17.13 -13.96 -10.05
CA ASN A 126 -17.20 -12.88 -9.08
C ASN A 126 -17.74 -11.60 -9.71
N THR A 127 -17.92 -10.57 -8.90
CA THR A 127 -18.18 -9.22 -9.37
C THR A 127 -17.14 -8.25 -8.83
N LEU A 128 -16.85 -7.21 -9.62
CA LEU A 128 -16.17 -6.01 -9.18
C LEU A 128 -17.18 -4.86 -9.27
N ILE A 129 -17.46 -4.22 -8.14
CA ILE A 129 -18.38 -3.09 -8.07
C ILE A 129 -17.58 -1.85 -7.70
N ARG A 130 -17.74 -0.78 -8.46
CA ARG A 130 -17.16 0.54 -8.17
C ARG A 130 -18.28 1.55 -7.96
N THR A 131 -18.14 2.36 -6.92
CA THR A 131 -19.13 3.37 -6.57
C THR A 131 -18.43 4.72 -6.49
N ALA A 132 -18.69 5.60 -7.43
CA ALA A 132 -18.19 6.97 -7.39
C ALA A 132 -18.76 7.71 -6.17
N TYR A 133 -17.90 8.39 -5.42
CA TYR A 133 -18.28 9.00 -4.16
C TYR A 133 -19.06 10.30 -4.40
N ASN A 134 -18.51 11.18 -5.21
CA ASN A 134 -19.05 12.51 -5.43
C ASN A 134 -20.13 12.55 -6.52
N THR A 135 -20.01 11.77 -7.59
CA THR A 135 -21.02 11.75 -8.67
C THR A 135 -22.17 10.81 -8.42
N GLY A 136 -21.99 9.82 -7.55
CA GLY A 136 -23.01 8.81 -7.28
C GLY A 136 -23.11 7.70 -8.33
N GLU A 137 -22.30 7.72 -9.38
CA GLU A 137 -22.27 6.69 -10.42
C GLU A 137 -21.83 5.32 -9.89
N ASN A 138 -22.37 4.25 -10.49
CA ASN A 138 -22.08 2.89 -10.04
C ASN A 138 -21.78 1.99 -11.25
N MET A 139 -20.66 1.29 -11.20
CA MET A 139 -20.24 0.30 -12.18
C MET A 139 -20.39 -1.10 -11.61
N LEU A 140 -21.02 -1.98 -12.35
CA LEU A 140 -21.04 -3.41 -12.10
C LEU A 140 -20.20 -4.13 -13.17
N VAL A 141 -19.14 -4.80 -12.76
CA VAL A 141 -18.35 -5.70 -13.60
C VAL A 141 -18.69 -7.12 -13.21
N LEU A 142 -19.19 -7.90 -14.16
CA LEU A 142 -19.49 -9.33 -14.02
C LEU A 142 -18.31 -10.12 -14.57
N VAL A 143 -17.56 -10.81 -13.70
CA VAL A 143 -16.43 -11.64 -14.13
C VAL A 143 -16.93 -13.05 -14.42
N THR A 144 -16.86 -13.45 -15.68
CA THR A 144 -17.46 -14.70 -16.19
C THR A 144 -16.38 -15.66 -16.70
N ALA A 145 -16.64 -16.97 -16.61
CA ALA A 145 -15.72 -17.99 -17.07
C ALA A 145 -15.66 -18.08 -18.60
N TYR A 146 -16.74 -17.71 -19.28
CA TYR A 146 -16.85 -17.71 -20.73
C TYR A 146 -17.71 -16.54 -21.23
N GLU A 147 -17.69 -16.30 -22.54
CA GLU A 147 -18.29 -15.12 -23.17
C GLU A 147 -19.81 -15.20 -23.30
N LYS A 148 -20.35 -16.38 -23.69
CA LYS A 148 -21.79 -16.54 -23.92
C LYS A 148 -22.58 -16.34 -22.64
N PHE A 149 -23.24 -15.17 -22.52
CA PHE A 149 -23.99 -14.81 -21.31
C PHE A 149 -25.40 -15.45 -21.38
N PRO A 150 -25.74 -16.38 -20.46
CA PRO A 150 -27.05 -16.96 -20.39
C PRO A 150 -28.12 -15.92 -20.04
N GLN A 151 -29.22 -15.84 -20.82
CA GLN A 151 -30.33 -14.91 -20.54
C GLN A 151 -29.90 -13.45 -20.34
N LYS A 152 -28.91 -13.00 -21.13
CA LYS A 152 -28.25 -11.67 -20.98
C LYS A 152 -29.26 -10.53 -20.86
N GLN A 153 -30.26 -10.45 -21.76
CA GLN A 153 -31.19 -9.33 -21.76
C GLN A 153 -32.04 -9.29 -20.49
N GLN A 154 -32.60 -10.44 -20.07
CA GLN A 154 -33.41 -10.58 -18.86
C GLN A 154 -32.59 -10.25 -17.60
N PHE A 155 -31.28 -10.60 -17.60
CA PHE A 155 -30.39 -10.25 -16.50
C PHE A 155 -30.19 -8.72 -16.41
N ILE A 156 -29.91 -8.06 -17.54
CA ILE A 156 -29.69 -6.61 -17.58
C ILE A 156 -30.95 -5.85 -17.13
N GLU A 157 -32.09 -6.17 -17.71
CA GLU A 157 -33.38 -5.54 -17.36
C GLU A 157 -33.72 -5.78 -15.89
N GLY A 158 -33.57 -7.02 -15.42
CA GLY A 158 -33.88 -7.38 -14.05
C GLY A 158 -32.94 -6.70 -13.03
N ILE A 159 -31.65 -6.60 -13.31
CA ILE A 159 -30.70 -5.94 -12.38
C ILE A 159 -30.93 -4.43 -12.34
N LEU A 160 -31.22 -3.79 -13.48
CA LEU A 160 -31.58 -2.37 -13.54
C LEU A 160 -32.93 -2.10 -12.85
N GLY A 161 -33.89 -3.00 -12.93
CA GLY A 161 -35.13 -2.94 -12.18
C GLY A 161 -34.92 -3.04 -10.66
N LEU A 162 -34.02 -3.90 -10.22
CA LEU A 162 -33.68 -4.04 -8.78
C LEU A 162 -32.82 -2.89 -8.26
N TYR A 163 -31.93 -2.34 -9.10
CA TYR A 163 -31.05 -1.25 -8.73
C TYR A 163 -30.87 -0.24 -9.88
N PRO A 164 -31.82 0.68 -10.09
CA PRO A 164 -31.81 1.62 -11.22
C PRO A 164 -30.62 2.59 -11.26
N LYS A 165 -29.90 2.74 -10.14
CA LYS A 165 -28.72 3.63 -10.02
C LYS A 165 -27.43 3.03 -10.58
N ILE A 166 -27.48 1.87 -11.26
CA ILE A 166 -26.34 1.34 -12.01
C ILE A 166 -26.15 2.21 -13.26
N THR A 167 -24.97 2.81 -13.40
CA THR A 167 -24.61 3.66 -14.54
C THR A 167 -24.08 2.85 -15.70
N THR A 168 -23.35 1.76 -15.41
CA THR A 168 -22.76 0.90 -16.44
C THR A 168 -22.59 -0.54 -15.95
N ILE A 169 -22.72 -1.49 -16.88
CA ILE A 169 -22.49 -2.92 -16.65
C ILE A 169 -21.49 -3.42 -17.69
N VAL A 170 -20.43 -4.07 -17.22
CA VAL A 170 -19.37 -4.66 -18.03
C VAL A 170 -19.30 -6.16 -17.75
N GLN A 171 -19.22 -6.98 -18.78
CA GLN A 171 -18.80 -8.38 -18.68
C GLN A 171 -17.29 -8.44 -18.90
N ASN A 172 -16.56 -8.96 -17.94
CA ASN A 172 -15.14 -9.26 -18.05
C ASN A 172 -14.98 -10.78 -18.15
N ILE A 173 -14.37 -11.26 -19.25
CA ILE A 173 -14.18 -12.68 -19.49
C ILE A 173 -12.82 -13.10 -18.91
N ASN A 174 -12.86 -13.97 -17.91
CA ASN A 174 -11.68 -14.54 -17.28
C ASN A 174 -11.74 -16.07 -17.38
N THR A 175 -11.07 -16.61 -18.39
CA THR A 175 -10.99 -18.06 -18.65
C THR A 175 -9.91 -18.75 -17.80
N SER A 176 -8.98 -17.98 -17.17
CA SER A 176 -7.92 -18.54 -16.35
C SER A 176 -8.49 -19.22 -15.10
N PRO A 177 -7.99 -20.40 -14.70
CA PRO A 177 -8.30 -21.00 -13.41
C PRO A 177 -7.71 -20.21 -12.24
N ASP A 178 -6.77 -19.31 -12.51
CA ASP A 178 -6.06 -18.52 -11.50
C ASP A 178 -6.98 -17.60 -10.71
N LYS A 179 -6.49 -17.19 -9.54
CA LYS A 179 -7.16 -16.19 -8.67
C LYS A 179 -7.12 -14.77 -9.27
N MET A 180 -6.62 -14.59 -10.49
CA MET A 180 -6.66 -13.30 -11.18
C MET A 180 -8.11 -12.83 -11.27
N MET A 181 -8.31 -11.62 -10.78
CA MET A 181 -9.65 -11.06 -10.63
C MET A 181 -10.30 -10.75 -11.98
N LEU A 182 -9.56 -10.12 -12.90
CA LEU A 182 -10.05 -9.69 -14.21
C LEU A 182 -9.25 -10.34 -15.34
N GLY A 183 -9.95 -10.80 -16.36
CA GLY A 183 -9.37 -11.25 -17.62
C GLY A 183 -9.01 -10.10 -18.57
N SER A 184 -8.48 -10.43 -19.74
CA SER A 184 -8.09 -9.43 -20.74
C SER A 184 -9.28 -8.84 -21.51
N LYS A 185 -10.30 -9.64 -21.82
CA LYS A 185 -11.44 -9.27 -22.66
C LYS A 185 -12.58 -8.66 -21.85
N GLU A 186 -13.12 -7.53 -22.33
CA GLU A 186 -14.27 -6.83 -21.74
C GLU A 186 -15.32 -6.56 -22.79
N ILE A 187 -16.60 -6.67 -22.41
CA ILE A 187 -17.76 -6.38 -23.23
C ILE A 187 -18.66 -5.44 -22.43
N VAL A 188 -18.95 -4.27 -22.96
CA VAL A 188 -19.91 -3.36 -22.34
C VAL A 188 -21.31 -3.89 -22.60
N LEU A 189 -22.06 -4.17 -21.54
CA LEU A 189 -23.42 -4.68 -21.61
C LEU A 189 -24.48 -3.58 -21.48
N TYR A 190 -24.13 -2.51 -20.75
CA TYR A 190 -24.99 -1.35 -20.51
C TYR A 190 -24.14 -0.12 -20.17
N GLY A 191 -24.55 1.05 -20.62
CA GLY A 191 -23.85 2.32 -20.38
C GLY A 191 -22.55 2.45 -21.15
N SER A 192 -21.61 3.26 -20.63
CA SER A 192 -20.36 3.60 -21.32
C SER A 192 -19.20 2.64 -21.07
N GLY A 193 -19.32 1.71 -20.14
CA GLY A 193 -18.21 0.87 -19.66
C GLY A 193 -17.30 1.56 -18.64
N LYS A 194 -17.56 2.83 -18.33
CA LYS A 194 -16.77 3.65 -17.40
C LYS A 194 -17.71 4.42 -16.46
N ILE A 195 -17.18 4.88 -15.32
CA ILE A 195 -17.85 5.85 -14.43
C ILE A 195 -16.94 7.05 -14.23
N GLN A 196 -17.53 8.15 -13.80
CA GLN A 196 -16.78 9.35 -13.44
C GLN A 196 -16.90 9.63 -11.95
N ASP A 197 -15.83 10.15 -11.35
CA ASP A 197 -15.83 10.65 -9.99
C ASP A 197 -15.07 11.99 -9.93
N VAL A 198 -15.25 12.72 -8.83
CA VAL A 198 -14.54 13.99 -8.57
C VAL A 198 -13.62 13.77 -7.38
N LEU A 199 -12.36 14.22 -7.50
CA LEU A 199 -11.35 14.14 -6.46
C LEU A 199 -10.49 15.41 -6.47
N CYS A 200 -10.36 16.10 -5.34
CA CYS A 200 -9.64 17.38 -5.23
C CYS A 200 -10.10 18.41 -6.30
N GLY A 201 -11.40 18.43 -6.61
CA GLY A 201 -11.99 19.31 -7.63
C GLY A 201 -11.58 19.00 -9.08
N CYS A 202 -11.00 17.82 -9.35
CA CYS A 202 -10.77 17.28 -10.68
C CYS A 202 -11.70 16.09 -10.96
N ARG A 203 -12.16 15.98 -12.22
CA ARG A 203 -13.02 14.87 -12.66
C ARG A 203 -12.17 13.76 -13.26
N PHE A 204 -12.42 12.54 -12.83
CA PHE A 204 -11.69 11.35 -13.30
C PHE A 204 -12.63 10.31 -13.86
N THR A 205 -12.30 9.79 -15.02
CA THR A 205 -12.93 8.63 -15.61
C THR A 205 -12.25 7.35 -15.07
N VAL A 206 -13.06 6.43 -14.55
CA VAL A 206 -12.60 5.18 -13.93
C VAL A 206 -13.13 4.01 -14.73
N SER A 207 -12.23 3.20 -15.29
CA SER A 207 -12.55 1.95 -16.00
C SER A 207 -12.52 0.74 -15.04
N PRO A 208 -12.97 -0.46 -15.47
CA PRO A 208 -12.87 -1.66 -14.63
C PRO A 208 -11.48 -1.94 -14.10
N LYS A 209 -10.44 -1.75 -14.92
CA LYS A 209 -9.04 -2.06 -14.60
C LYS A 209 -8.24 -0.90 -14.02
N SER A 210 -8.72 0.35 -14.12
CA SER A 210 -8.00 1.52 -13.60
C SER A 210 -7.67 1.36 -12.13
N PHE A 211 -6.47 1.75 -11.74
CA PHE A 211 -6.19 2.01 -10.34
C PHE A 211 -6.90 3.30 -9.93
N TYR A 212 -7.63 3.26 -8.85
CA TYR A 212 -8.28 4.40 -8.21
C TYR A 212 -8.41 4.08 -6.73
N GLN A 213 -8.03 5.01 -5.88
CA GLN A 213 -7.98 4.82 -4.42
C GLN A 213 -9.35 4.43 -3.86
N VAL A 214 -9.36 3.52 -2.89
CA VAL A 214 -10.60 2.90 -2.40
C VAL A 214 -11.32 3.67 -1.31
N ASN A 215 -10.68 4.69 -0.73
CA ASN A 215 -11.24 5.54 0.30
C ASN A 215 -11.20 7.01 -0.18
N PRO A 216 -12.24 7.51 -0.83
CA PRO A 216 -12.24 8.83 -1.45
C PRO A 216 -11.94 9.98 -0.48
N GLN A 217 -12.53 9.95 0.73
CA GLN A 217 -12.35 11.01 1.72
C GLN A 217 -10.89 11.13 2.17
N GLN A 218 -10.27 10.01 2.53
CA GLN A 218 -8.86 10.01 2.92
C GLN A 218 -7.91 10.26 1.75
N THR A 219 -8.29 9.86 0.54
CA THR A 219 -7.53 10.16 -0.67
C THR A 219 -7.52 11.66 -0.95
N GLU A 220 -8.65 12.31 -0.78
CA GLU A 220 -8.75 13.78 -0.95
C GLU A 220 -7.85 14.51 0.04
N TYR A 221 -7.87 14.09 1.32
CA TYR A 221 -6.94 14.61 2.32
C TYR A 221 -5.47 14.33 1.94
N LEU A 222 -5.14 13.08 1.59
CA LEU A 222 -3.78 12.65 1.26
C LEU A 222 -3.20 13.46 0.09
N TYR A 223 -3.97 13.62 -0.98
CA TYR A 223 -3.50 14.33 -2.17
C TYR A 223 -3.46 15.84 -1.96
N ASN A 224 -4.45 16.44 -1.28
CA ASN A 224 -4.38 17.84 -0.91
C ASN A 224 -3.16 18.12 -0.01
N LYS A 225 -2.85 17.22 0.93
CA LYS A 225 -1.65 17.34 1.77
C LYS A 225 -0.35 17.21 0.96
N ALA A 226 -0.30 16.30 0.00
CA ALA A 226 0.85 16.18 -0.90
C ALA A 226 1.07 17.45 -1.75
N ILE A 227 -0.01 18.04 -2.28
CA ILE A 227 0.06 19.30 -3.03
C ILE A 227 0.46 20.47 -2.12
N GLU A 228 -0.10 20.56 -0.91
CA GLU A 228 0.30 21.56 0.10
C GLU A 228 1.80 21.50 0.39
N LEU A 229 2.33 20.27 0.61
CA LEU A 229 3.75 20.07 0.89
C LEU A 229 4.66 20.41 -0.29
N ALA A 230 4.20 20.27 -1.52
CA ALA A 230 4.93 20.66 -2.71
C ALA A 230 5.14 22.17 -2.77
N GLN A 231 4.21 22.98 -2.21
CA GLN A 231 4.27 24.46 -2.19
C GLN A 231 4.43 25.05 -3.59
N LEU A 232 3.61 24.60 -4.53
CA LEU A 232 3.65 25.07 -5.92
C LEU A 232 3.15 26.52 -6.03
N GLN A 233 3.88 27.36 -6.78
CA GLN A 233 3.61 28.80 -6.97
C GLN A 233 3.27 29.17 -8.44
N GLY A 234 3.22 28.16 -9.32
CA GLY A 234 2.92 28.36 -10.75
C GLY A 234 4.13 28.44 -11.68
N ASN A 235 5.34 28.39 -11.14
CA ASN A 235 6.58 28.46 -11.91
C ASN A 235 7.32 27.13 -12.03
N GLU A 236 6.88 26.11 -11.24
CA GLU A 236 7.60 24.87 -11.06
C GLU A 236 7.38 23.90 -12.23
N THR A 237 8.43 23.15 -12.52
CA THR A 237 8.39 21.91 -13.28
C THR A 237 8.23 20.73 -12.31
N VAL A 238 7.22 19.90 -12.58
CA VAL A 238 6.84 18.78 -11.71
C VAL A 238 6.94 17.46 -12.46
N VAL A 239 7.51 16.44 -11.81
CA VAL A 239 7.43 15.06 -12.29
C VAL A 239 6.56 14.25 -11.34
N ASP A 240 5.54 13.56 -11.86
CA ASP A 240 4.70 12.59 -11.15
C ASP A 240 5.15 11.20 -11.58
N ALA A 241 6.04 10.61 -10.79
CA ALA A 241 6.55 9.25 -11.01
C ALA A 241 5.58 8.22 -10.45
N TYR A 242 5.34 7.15 -11.20
CA TYR A 242 4.29 6.15 -10.93
C TYR A 242 2.88 6.75 -11.00
N CYS A 243 2.64 7.64 -11.97
CA CYS A 243 1.44 8.49 -12.00
C CYS A 243 0.10 7.73 -12.17
N GLY A 244 0.12 6.45 -12.53
CA GLY A 244 -1.10 5.67 -12.77
C GLY A 244 -2.01 6.34 -13.81
N THR A 245 -3.25 6.63 -13.43
CA THR A 245 -4.23 7.35 -14.28
C THR A 245 -4.09 8.87 -14.22
N GLY A 246 -2.93 9.36 -13.74
CA GLY A 246 -2.57 10.78 -13.71
C GLY A 246 -3.20 11.58 -12.57
N THR A 247 -3.68 10.94 -11.51
CA THR A 247 -4.47 11.64 -10.47
C THR A 247 -3.69 12.76 -9.79
N ILE A 248 -2.49 12.50 -9.28
CA ILE A 248 -1.67 13.50 -8.58
C ILE A 248 -1.20 14.59 -9.57
N GLY A 249 -0.65 14.17 -10.71
CA GLY A 249 -0.15 15.10 -11.73
C GLY A 249 -1.20 16.06 -12.27
N ILE A 250 -2.43 15.57 -12.53
CA ILE A 250 -3.55 16.42 -13.01
C ILE A 250 -3.99 17.42 -11.93
N ILE A 251 -3.97 17.02 -10.66
CA ILE A 251 -4.25 17.94 -9.55
C ILE A 251 -3.13 18.98 -9.43
N ALA A 252 -1.85 18.55 -9.49
CA ALA A 252 -0.69 19.43 -9.44
C ALA A 252 -0.64 20.41 -10.60
N ALA A 253 -1.11 20.04 -11.79
CA ALA A 253 -1.16 20.89 -12.99
C ALA A 253 -2.05 22.13 -12.83
N LYS A 254 -2.86 22.22 -11.77
CA LYS A 254 -3.57 23.47 -11.42
C LYS A 254 -2.63 24.55 -10.91
N TYR A 255 -1.50 24.16 -10.33
CA TYR A 255 -0.63 25.01 -9.52
C TYR A 255 0.81 25.05 -10.03
N ALA A 256 1.17 24.24 -11.04
CA ALA A 256 2.50 24.14 -11.62
C ALA A 256 2.55 24.78 -13.01
N LYS A 257 3.75 25.19 -13.43
CA LYS A 257 4.02 25.64 -14.81
C LYS A 257 3.87 24.49 -15.80
N GLN A 258 4.51 23.36 -15.50
CA GLN A 258 4.50 22.16 -16.33
C GLN A 258 4.56 20.91 -15.47
N VAL A 259 3.85 19.87 -15.90
CA VAL A 259 3.86 18.55 -15.25
C VAL A 259 4.21 17.47 -16.25
N VAL A 260 4.98 16.49 -15.81
CA VAL A 260 5.28 15.27 -16.56
C VAL A 260 4.85 14.07 -15.73
N GLY A 261 3.92 13.27 -16.24
CA GLY A 261 3.51 11.99 -15.63
C GLY A 261 4.21 10.83 -16.28
N VAL A 262 4.72 9.89 -15.46
CA VAL A 262 5.43 8.68 -15.92
C VAL A 262 4.82 7.44 -15.31
N GLU A 263 4.48 6.46 -16.14
CA GLU A 263 3.84 5.20 -15.73
C GLU A 263 4.19 4.11 -16.76
N ILE A 264 4.54 2.93 -16.28
CA ILE A 264 4.89 1.80 -17.14
C ILE A 264 3.68 1.21 -17.88
N ASN A 265 2.50 1.31 -17.28
CA ASN A 265 1.26 0.74 -17.83
C ASN A 265 0.68 1.64 -18.92
N LYS A 266 0.79 1.19 -20.18
CA LYS A 266 0.29 1.92 -21.36
C LYS A 266 -1.22 2.25 -21.28
N GLN A 267 -2.04 1.36 -20.69
CA GLN A 267 -3.47 1.63 -20.56
C GLN A 267 -3.74 2.72 -19.52
N ALA A 268 -3.00 2.73 -18.40
CA ALA A 268 -3.10 3.79 -17.40
C ALA A 268 -2.70 5.15 -17.99
N ILE A 269 -1.68 5.20 -18.85
CA ILE A 269 -1.29 6.42 -19.59
C ILE A 269 -2.39 6.90 -20.54
N LYS A 270 -3.08 5.97 -21.23
CA LYS A 270 -4.23 6.33 -22.06
C LYS A 270 -5.34 6.98 -21.20
N ASP A 271 -5.67 6.34 -20.08
CA ASP A 271 -6.67 6.87 -19.15
C ASP A 271 -6.22 8.25 -18.57
N ALA A 272 -4.92 8.42 -18.28
CA ALA A 272 -4.35 9.69 -17.78
C ALA A 272 -4.50 10.82 -18.79
N LYS A 273 -4.22 10.57 -20.07
CA LYS A 273 -4.40 11.55 -21.16
C LYS A 273 -5.88 11.95 -21.32
N GLU A 274 -6.80 10.99 -21.28
CA GLU A 274 -8.24 11.24 -21.30
C GLU A 274 -8.67 12.11 -20.10
N ASN A 275 -8.15 11.81 -18.92
CA ASN A 275 -8.43 12.55 -17.68
C ASN A 275 -7.87 13.98 -17.73
N ALA A 276 -6.67 14.19 -18.29
CA ALA A 276 -6.10 15.53 -18.45
C ALA A 276 -6.97 16.40 -19.37
N LEU A 277 -7.39 15.85 -20.51
CA LEU A 277 -8.31 16.53 -21.45
C LEU A 277 -9.65 16.87 -20.78
N LEU A 278 -10.22 15.92 -20.03
CA LEU A 278 -11.49 16.12 -19.29
C LEU A 278 -11.39 17.31 -18.30
N ASN A 279 -10.21 17.52 -17.73
CA ASN A 279 -9.92 18.60 -16.78
C ASN A 279 -9.34 19.86 -17.45
N LYS A 280 -9.26 19.91 -18.78
CA LYS A 280 -8.69 21.03 -19.54
C LYS A 280 -7.26 21.37 -19.10
N ARG A 281 -6.43 20.35 -18.83
CA ARG A 281 -5.03 20.50 -18.45
C ARG A 281 -4.15 20.34 -19.67
N ASN A 282 -3.63 21.44 -20.18
CA ASN A 282 -2.75 21.49 -21.37
C ASN A 282 -1.26 21.53 -21.00
N ASN A 283 -0.97 21.76 -19.70
CA ASN A 283 0.39 21.85 -19.15
C ASN A 283 0.88 20.53 -18.53
N ILE A 284 0.32 19.39 -18.95
CA ILE A 284 0.76 18.07 -18.50
C ILE A 284 1.01 17.14 -19.71
N THR A 285 2.14 16.42 -19.66
CA THR A 285 2.52 15.41 -20.66
C THR A 285 2.71 14.06 -19.99
N PHE A 286 2.37 12.96 -20.67
CA PHE A 286 2.46 11.61 -20.10
C PHE A 286 3.31 10.69 -20.95
N TYR A 287 4.20 9.91 -20.29
CA TYR A 287 5.11 8.94 -20.91
C TYR A 287 4.84 7.53 -20.37
N ALA A 288 4.71 6.57 -21.31
CA ALA A 288 4.57 5.15 -20.98
C ALA A 288 5.97 4.51 -20.89
N LYS A 289 6.65 4.72 -19.75
CA LYS A 289 8.02 4.26 -19.48
C LYS A 289 8.18 3.81 -18.03
N ASP A 290 9.24 3.05 -17.74
CA ASP A 290 9.69 2.89 -16.36
C ASP A 290 10.16 4.23 -15.80
N ALA A 291 9.81 4.52 -14.54
CA ALA A 291 10.11 5.82 -13.92
C ALA A 291 11.62 6.02 -13.72
N GLY A 292 12.38 4.97 -13.41
CA GLY A 292 13.83 5.03 -13.26
C GLY A 292 14.53 5.31 -14.59
N GLU A 293 14.14 4.60 -15.66
CA GLU A 293 14.65 4.83 -17.01
C GLU A 293 14.33 6.24 -17.52
N PHE A 294 13.12 6.73 -17.23
CA PHE A 294 12.74 8.09 -17.62
C PHE A 294 13.62 9.13 -16.93
N LEU A 295 13.82 9.01 -15.62
CA LEU A 295 14.68 9.93 -14.88
C LEU A 295 16.14 9.85 -15.32
N GLN A 296 16.63 8.66 -15.65
CA GLN A 296 17.98 8.50 -16.19
C GLN A 296 18.16 9.22 -17.53
N GLN A 297 17.18 9.13 -18.43
CA GLN A 297 17.21 9.88 -19.69
C GLN A 297 17.17 11.39 -19.46
N LEU A 298 16.28 11.84 -18.56
CA LEU A 298 16.19 13.25 -18.22
C LEU A 298 17.52 13.83 -17.70
N SER A 299 18.33 12.99 -17.00
CA SER A 299 19.65 13.40 -16.52
C SER A 299 20.72 13.52 -17.63
N GLN A 300 20.51 12.83 -18.76
CA GLN A 300 21.43 12.87 -19.91
C GLN A 300 21.13 14.02 -20.87
N ASP A 301 19.88 14.49 -20.89
CA ASP A 301 19.41 15.55 -21.80
C ASP A 301 19.81 16.96 -21.37
N GLU A 302 20.71 17.13 -20.38
CA GLU A 302 21.15 18.43 -19.81
C GLU A 302 19.99 19.37 -19.46
N THR A 303 18.80 18.84 -19.26
CA THR A 303 17.63 19.61 -18.85
C THR A 303 17.72 19.97 -17.36
N ALA A 304 17.21 21.14 -17.01
CA ALA A 304 17.14 21.54 -15.60
C ALA A 304 16.39 20.49 -14.77
N PRO A 305 16.87 20.17 -13.55
CA PRO A 305 16.18 19.22 -12.67
C PRO A 305 14.75 19.68 -12.39
N PRO A 306 13.79 18.76 -12.22
CA PRO A 306 12.44 19.14 -11.83
C PRO A 306 12.47 19.79 -10.43
N ASP A 307 11.65 20.82 -10.24
CA ASP A 307 11.52 21.48 -8.94
C ASP A 307 10.88 20.56 -7.90
N VAL A 308 9.89 19.77 -8.32
CA VAL A 308 9.18 18.84 -7.46
C VAL A 308 9.03 17.46 -8.13
N LEU A 309 9.38 16.44 -7.38
CA LEU A 309 9.15 15.03 -7.74
C LEU A 309 8.10 14.43 -6.80
N PHE A 310 6.92 14.09 -7.33
CA PHE A 310 5.96 13.22 -6.64
C PHE A 310 6.33 11.76 -6.87
N VAL A 311 6.26 10.95 -5.81
CA VAL A 311 6.57 9.53 -5.83
C VAL A 311 5.48 8.77 -5.08
N ASP A 312 4.73 7.91 -5.77
CA ASP A 312 3.71 7.01 -5.17
C ASP A 312 3.94 5.57 -5.67
N PRO A 313 4.99 4.89 -5.21
CA PRO A 313 5.42 3.60 -5.74
C PRO A 313 4.56 2.46 -5.19
N PRO A 314 4.67 1.24 -5.77
CA PRO A 314 4.03 0.06 -5.23
C PRO A 314 4.57 -0.30 -3.83
N ARG A 315 3.92 -1.25 -3.15
CA ARG A 315 4.26 -1.68 -1.77
C ARG A 315 5.72 -2.07 -1.54
N ALA A 316 6.43 -2.44 -2.58
CA ALA A 316 7.86 -2.77 -2.52
C ALA A 316 8.76 -1.54 -2.34
N GLY A 317 8.21 -0.33 -2.47
CA GLY A 317 8.96 0.92 -2.51
C GLY A 317 9.63 1.14 -3.88
N CYS A 318 10.55 2.08 -3.93
CA CYS A 318 11.34 2.36 -5.11
C CYS A 318 12.43 1.30 -5.32
N ASN A 319 12.73 0.99 -6.58
CA ASN A 319 13.89 0.18 -6.90
C ASN A 319 15.20 1.00 -6.80
N ARG A 320 16.34 0.32 -6.83
CA ARG A 320 17.65 0.96 -6.66
C ARG A 320 17.99 1.88 -7.82
N GLU A 321 17.61 1.50 -9.03
CA GLU A 321 17.85 2.28 -10.24
C GLU A 321 17.11 3.62 -10.16
N PHE A 322 15.84 3.62 -9.77
CA PHE A 322 15.06 4.84 -9.56
C PHE A 322 15.72 5.78 -8.53
N LEU A 323 16.09 5.23 -7.36
CA LEU A 323 16.72 6.03 -6.30
C LEU A 323 18.08 6.61 -6.74
N ASN A 324 18.86 5.86 -7.52
CA ASN A 324 20.11 6.35 -8.10
C ASN A 324 19.84 7.49 -9.08
N SER A 325 18.83 7.36 -9.96
CA SER A 325 18.44 8.41 -10.91
C SER A 325 17.99 9.68 -10.18
N VAL A 326 17.20 9.56 -9.12
CA VAL A 326 16.81 10.70 -8.25
C VAL A 326 18.05 11.39 -7.67
N ASN A 327 19.05 10.62 -7.21
CA ASN A 327 20.30 11.18 -6.68
C ASN A 327 21.15 11.91 -7.73
N VAL A 328 21.05 11.53 -9.00
CA VAL A 328 21.76 12.22 -10.11
C VAL A 328 21.03 13.51 -10.48
N ILE A 329 19.70 13.45 -10.69
CA ILE A 329 18.88 14.60 -11.13
C ILE A 329 18.74 15.63 -10.02
N LYS A 330 18.69 15.20 -8.77
CA LYS A 330 18.57 16.05 -7.57
C LYS A 330 17.40 17.05 -7.64
N PRO A 331 16.13 16.60 -7.72
CA PRO A 331 14.98 17.50 -7.63
C PRO A 331 15.02 18.31 -6.33
N ASN A 332 14.60 19.58 -6.37
CA ASN A 332 14.64 20.47 -5.19
C ASN A 332 13.79 19.92 -4.03
N LYS A 333 12.63 19.32 -4.36
CA LYS A 333 11.72 18.70 -3.39
C LYS A 333 11.27 17.33 -3.88
N ILE A 334 11.07 16.42 -2.94
CA ILE A 334 10.45 15.11 -3.17
C ILE A 334 9.26 14.98 -2.23
N VAL A 335 8.08 14.75 -2.78
CA VAL A 335 6.87 14.42 -2.03
C VAL A 335 6.61 12.94 -2.20
N TYR A 336 6.97 12.15 -1.19
CA TYR A 336 6.92 10.70 -1.21
C TYR A 336 5.69 10.18 -0.48
N ILE A 337 4.73 9.65 -1.21
CA ILE A 337 3.53 8.96 -0.70
C ILE A 337 3.82 7.47 -0.64
N SER A 338 3.42 6.78 0.42
CA SER A 338 3.62 5.33 0.53
C SER A 338 2.57 4.64 1.38
N CYS A 339 2.09 3.49 0.89
CA CYS A 339 1.25 2.58 1.65
C CYS A 339 2.04 1.61 2.56
N ASN A 340 3.38 1.68 2.55
CA ASN A 340 4.24 0.84 3.36
C ASN A 340 5.38 1.65 3.99
N PRO A 341 5.22 2.11 5.24
CA PRO A 341 6.24 2.91 5.92
C PRO A 341 7.60 2.21 6.08
N THR A 342 7.64 0.87 6.07
CA THR A 342 8.90 0.11 6.18
C THR A 342 9.78 0.27 4.94
N THR A 343 9.19 0.13 3.74
CA THR A 343 9.94 0.36 2.50
C THR A 343 10.24 1.84 2.29
N GLN A 344 9.34 2.72 2.71
CA GLN A 344 9.56 4.17 2.68
C GLN A 344 10.73 4.57 3.58
N GLN A 345 10.85 4.00 4.78
CA GLN A 345 12.00 4.22 5.68
C GLN A 345 13.33 3.91 4.98
N ARG A 346 13.42 2.75 4.32
CA ARG A 346 14.61 2.35 3.55
C ARG A 346 14.96 3.37 2.46
N ASP A 347 13.95 3.80 1.71
CA ASP A 347 14.14 4.70 0.58
C ASP A 347 14.47 6.13 1.05
N VAL A 348 13.80 6.61 2.10
CA VAL A 348 14.09 7.90 2.75
C VAL A 348 15.51 7.91 3.31
N LYS A 349 15.94 6.83 3.98
CA LYS A 349 17.32 6.72 4.44
C LYS A 349 18.33 6.85 3.29
N PHE A 350 18.07 6.17 2.18
CA PHE A 350 18.94 6.28 0.99
C PHE A 350 19.06 7.72 0.49
N LEU A 351 17.97 8.48 0.48
CA LEU A 351 17.94 9.88 0.03
C LEU A 351 18.61 10.81 1.05
N THR A 352 18.36 10.61 2.34
CA THR A 352 18.98 11.44 3.39
C THR A 352 20.48 11.23 3.47
N ASP A 353 20.98 10.02 3.28
CA ASP A 353 22.42 9.74 3.20
C ASP A 353 23.09 10.43 1.98
N ARG A 354 22.28 11.06 1.07
CA ARG A 354 22.73 11.71 -0.18
C ARG A 354 22.34 13.19 -0.31
N GLY A 355 22.11 13.83 0.82
CA GLY A 355 21.94 15.29 0.89
C GLY A 355 20.49 15.77 0.83
N TYR A 356 19.52 14.90 1.12
CA TYR A 356 18.14 15.32 1.37
C TYR A 356 17.88 15.43 2.88
N THR A 357 17.03 16.36 3.26
CA THR A 357 16.52 16.52 4.63
C THR A 357 15.01 16.26 4.63
N VAL A 358 14.53 15.51 5.61
CA VAL A 358 13.11 15.32 5.84
C VAL A 358 12.55 16.53 6.58
N ASN A 359 11.58 17.20 5.96
CA ASN A 359 10.94 18.38 6.52
C ASN A 359 9.63 18.05 7.24
N GLN A 360 8.88 17.07 6.71
CA GLN A 360 7.59 16.72 7.28
C GLN A 360 7.26 15.24 7.02
N ILE A 361 6.63 14.60 8.00
CA ILE A 361 6.13 13.22 7.93
C ILE A 361 4.68 13.23 8.39
N GLN A 362 3.75 12.93 7.48
CA GLN A 362 2.32 12.94 7.77
C GLN A 362 1.70 11.55 7.55
N PRO A 363 1.35 10.82 8.61
CA PRO A 363 0.57 9.59 8.52
C PRO A 363 -0.91 9.88 8.25
N VAL A 364 -1.55 9.00 7.45
CA VAL A 364 -2.97 9.06 7.12
C VAL A 364 -3.58 7.67 7.23
N ASP A 365 -4.70 7.54 7.92
CA ASP A 365 -5.43 6.27 8.01
C ASP A 365 -6.33 6.06 6.78
N MET A 366 -5.71 5.72 5.65
CA MET A 366 -6.40 5.41 4.40
C MET A 366 -7.30 4.17 4.52
N PHE A 367 -6.94 3.22 5.39
CA PHE A 367 -7.59 1.92 5.52
C PHE A 367 -7.99 1.63 6.97
N PRO A 368 -9.01 2.34 7.53
CA PRO A 368 -9.55 2.02 8.84
C PRO A 368 -9.83 0.52 9.04
N HIS A 369 -9.67 0.04 10.25
CA HIS A 369 -9.85 -1.35 10.67
C HIS A 369 -8.84 -2.36 10.10
N THR A 370 -7.85 -1.90 9.33
CA THR A 370 -6.73 -2.72 8.85
C THR A 370 -5.41 -2.27 9.47
N ASN A 371 -4.37 -3.08 9.35
CA ASN A 371 -3.01 -2.74 9.83
C ASN A 371 -2.21 -1.85 8.87
N HIS A 372 -2.82 -1.40 7.77
CA HIS A 372 -2.20 -0.51 6.80
C HIS A 372 -2.30 0.95 7.24
N VAL A 373 -1.27 1.71 6.89
CA VAL A 373 -1.20 3.16 7.07
C VAL A 373 -0.50 3.76 5.86
N GLU A 374 -1.02 4.87 5.36
CA GLU A 374 -0.37 5.69 4.35
C GLU A 374 0.47 6.77 5.02
N THR A 375 1.56 7.16 4.38
CA THR A 375 2.40 8.25 4.85
C THR A 375 2.81 9.17 3.70
N VAL A 376 2.79 10.48 3.93
CA VAL A 376 3.37 11.46 3.02
C VAL A 376 4.61 12.05 3.68
N VAL A 377 5.74 11.98 2.99
CA VAL A 377 7.01 12.55 3.46
C VAL A 377 7.46 13.62 2.48
N LEU A 378 7.75 14.81 3.01
CA LEU A 378 8.42 15.86 2.26
C LEU A 378 9.91 15.79 2.54
N LEU A 379 10.70 15.65 1.48
CA LEU A 379 12.14 15.83 1.51
C LEU A 379 12.51 17.06 0.67
N SER A 380 13.49 17.83 1.12
CA SER A 380 14.12 18.89 0.35
C SER A 380 15.62 18.70 0.29
N GLN A 381 16.21 19.15 -0.83
CA GLN A 381 17.64 19.14 -0.98
C GLN A 381 18.26 20.14 0.01
N LEU A 382 19.33 19.72 0.70
CA LEU A 382 20.13 20.65 1.45
C LEU A 382 20.75 21.66 0.46
N LYS A 383 20.30 22.90 0.50
CA LYS A 383 21.01 23.96 -0.22
C LYS A 383 22.40 24.04 0.41
N GLN A 384 23.44 23.72 -0.35
CA GLN A 384 24.78 24.12 0.05
C GLN A 384 24.73 25.65 0.23
N LYS A 385 24.90 26.10 1.49
CA LYS A 385 25.21 27.52 1.68
C LYS A 385 26.54 27.76 0.96
N SER A 386 26.52 28.69 0.02
CA SER A 386 27.74 29.19 -0.58
C SER A 386 28.69 29.61 0.55
N ASP A 387 29.83 28.93 0.60
CA ASP A 387 31.12 29.35 1.19
C ASP A 387 31.13 30.24 2.44
N ASP A 388 30.51 29.80 3.52
CA ASP A 388 30.90 30.19 4.86
C ASP A 388 31.24 28.92 5.67
N TYR A 389 32.40 28.33 5.41
CA TYR A 389 33.01 27.36 6.29
C TYR A 389 33.58 28.09 7.50
N ILE A 390 32.83 28.08 8.59
CA ILE A 390 33.46 28.30 9.90
C ILE A 390 34.12 26.96 10.22
N ASN A 391 35.43 26.87 10.06
CA ASN A 391 36.23 25.78 10.61
C ASN A 391 36.18 25.88 12.13
N VAL A 392 35.25 25.17 12.76
CA VAL A 392 35.28 24.94 14.20
C VAL A 392 36.18 23.75 14.44
N THR A 393 37.43 23.99 14.79
CA THR A 393 38.29 22.94 15.34
C THR A 393 37.80 22.69 16.77
N ILE A 394 37.08 21.61 16.99
CA ILE A 394 36.74 21.13 18.33
C ILE A 394 37.89 20.25 18.77
N GLU A 395 38.71 20.71 19.69
CA GLU A 395 39.61 19.85 20.44
C GLU A 395 38.75 18.94 21.31
N LEU A 396 38.82 17.62 21.02
CA LEU A 396 38.10 16.58 21.75
C LEU A 396 38.88 16.15 23.00
N ASP A 397 39.15 17.09 23.88
CA ASP A 397 39.51 16.76 25.25
C ASP A 397 38.29 17.04 26.13
N ASP A 398 37.87 16.00 26.85
CA ASP A 398 36.78 15.98 27.84
C ASP A 398 35.32 15.96 27.34
N VAL A 399 34.96 14.97 26.49
CA VAL A 399 33.60 14.50 26.46
C VAL A 399 33.56 13.01 26.81
N ASP A 400 33.12 12.73 28.03
CA ASP A 400 32.75 11.41 28.49
C ASP A 400 31.69 10.81 27.53
N ILE A 401 32.12 9.87 26.70
CA ILE A 401 31.20 9.09 25.84
C ILE A 401 30.55 8.05 26.75
N THR A 402 29.44 8.43 27.40
CA THR A 402 28.54 7.47 28.02
C THR A 402 27.84 6.67 26.92
N SER A 403 28.34 5.46 26.71
CA SER A 403 27.72 4.26 26.15
C SER A 403 26.47 4.44 25.31
N ALA A 404 26.64 4.76 24.03
CA ALA A 404 25.71 4.25 23.01
C ALA A 404 26.00 2.76 22.87
N GLU A 405 25.14 1.89 23.41
CA GLU A 405 25.25 0.44 23.35
C GLU A 405 25.32 -0.02 21.88
N ILE A 406 26.50 -0.44 21.45
CA ILE A 406 26.67 -1.15 20.17
C ILE A 406 26.10 -2.55 20.37
N LYS A 407 24.83 -2.77 20.02
CA LYS A 407 24.18 -4.09 20.05
C LYS A 407 24.51 -4.83 18.76
N ALA A 408 25.51 -5.73 18.81
CA ALA A 408 25.76 -6.63 17.68
C ALA A 408 24.53 -7.48 17.35
N THR A 409 24.26 -7.64 16.07
CA THR A 409 23.17 -8.48 15.55
C THR A 409 23.49 -9.98 15.77
N TYR A 410 22.46 -10.81 15.73
CA TYR A 410 22.63 -12.27 15.83
C TYR A 410 23.50 -12.83 14.70
N ASP A 411 23.44 -12.24 13.52
CA ASP A 411 24.22 -12.72 12.36
C ASP A 411 25.69 -12.30 12.45
N GLU A 412 25.99 -11.15 13.02
CA GLU A 412 27.37 -10.74 13.32
C GLU A 412 28.01 -11.66 14.38
N ILE A 413 27.27 -12.02 15.43
CA ILE A 413 27.74 -12.97 16.44
C ILE A 413 27.99 -14.35 15.82
N LYS A 414 27.10 -14.87 14.96
CA LYS A 414 27.30 -16.15 14.26
C LYS A 414 28.53 -16.12 13.36
N LYS A 415 28.72 -15.03 12.65
CA LYS A 415 29.87 -14.84 11.74
C LYS A 415 31.17 -14.86 12.55
N TYR A 416 31.23 -14.07 13.61
CA TYR A 416 32.41 -14.04 14.47
C TYR A 416 32.74 -15.42 15.06
N VAL A 417 31.73 -16.12 15.62
CA VAL A 417 31.91 -17.46 16.18
C VAL A 417 32.45 -18.43 15.13
N ALA A 418 31.91 -18.42 13.90
CA ALA A 418 32.36 -19.30 12.84
C ALA A 418 33.80 -19.00 12.39
N GLU A 419 34.18 -17.74 12.30
CA GLU A 419 35.52 -17.31 11.85
C GLU A 419 36.61 -17.64 12.90
N HIS A 420 36.29 -17.56 14.21
CA HIS A 420 37.26 -17.73 15.29
C HIS A 420 37.23 -19.13 15.95
N ASN A 421 36.28 -19.98 15.59
CA ASN A 421 36.11 -21.33 16.19
C ASN A 421 35.93 -22.42 15.12
N ALA A 422 36.86 -22.50 14.17
CA ALA A 422 36.94 -23.58 13.16
C ALA A 422 35.62 -23.90 12.44
N GLY A 423 34.86 -22.86 12.09
CA GLY A 423 33.56 -22.97 11.38
C GLY A 423 32.39 -23.38 12.29
N MET A 424 32.49 -23.21 13.62
CA MET A 424 31.44 -23.56 14.58
C MET A 424 30.13 -22.82 14.26
N LYS A 425 29.02 -23.58 14.17
CA LYS A 425 27.68 -23.04 13.93
C LYS A 425 26.89 -22.90 15.23
N VAL A 426 26.39 -21.72 15.52
CA VAL A 426 25.51 -21.44 16.67
C VAL A 426 24.12 -20.98 16.21
N SER A 427 23.09 -21.39 16.96
CA SER A 427 21.71 -21.02 16.67
C SER A 427 21.30 -19.71 17.36
N ASN A 428 20.28 -19.04 16.85
CA ASN A 428 19.69 -17.86 17.51
C ASN A 428 19.21 -18.19 18.94
N LEU A 429 18.73 -19.43 19.17
CA LEU A 429 18.30 -19.89 20.49
C LEU A 429 19.46 -19.86 21.48
N TYR A 430 20.62 -20.41 21.10
CA TYR A 430 21.81 -20.46 21.96
C TYR A 430 22.36 -19.06 22.25
N ILE A 431 22.41 -18.18 21.23
CA ILE A 431 22.81 -16.79 21.42
C ILE A 431 21.86 -16.07 22.38
N ALA A 432 20.54 -16.28 22.27
CA ALA A 432 19.57 -15.70 23.18
C ALA A 432 19.70 -16.22 24.62
N GLN A 433 20.01 -17.51 24.80
CA GLN A 433 20.25 -18.11 26.12
C GLN A 433 21.48 -17.49 26.79
N VAL A 434 22.58 -17.37 26.04
CA VAL A 434 23.84 -16.80 26.56
C VAL A 434 23.68 -15.31 26.85
N LYS A 435 23.04 -14.52 25.96
CA LYS A 435 22.73 -13.12 26.22
C LYS A 435 21.97 -12.90 27.53
N ARG A 436 20.94 -13.74 27.80
CA ARG A 436 20.17 -13.69 29.06
C ARG A 436 21.04 -14.03 30.27
N LYS A 437 21.91 -15.04 30.18
CA LYS A 437 22.87 -15.39 31.25
C LYS A 437 23.84 -14.24 31.56
N CYS A 438 24.22 -13.46 30.55
CA CYS A 438 25.07 -12.30 30.66
C CYS A 438 24.33 -11.01 31.02
N GLY A 439 23.05 -11.04 31.37
CA GLY A 439 22.26 -9.86 31.76
C GLY A 439 21.83 -8.95 30.61
N ILE A 440 21.97 -9.40 29.35
CA ILE A 440 21.58 -8.60 28.18
C ILE A 440 20.10 -8.85 27.87
N GLU A 441 19.30 -7.78 27.76
CA GLU A 441 17.89 -7.90 27.33
C GLU A 441 17.79 -8.46 25.92
N VAL A 442 17.00 -9.53 25.77
CA VAL A 442 16.67 -10.14 24.47
C VAL A 442 15.19 -9.91 24.19
N GLY A 443 14.89 -9.51 22.95
CA GLY A 443 13.51 -9.32 22.51
C GLY A 443 12.64 -10.58 22.70
N LYS A 444 11.33 -10.42 22.93
CA LYS A 444 10.39 -11.53 23.09
C LYS A 444 10.35 -12.37 21.80
N ASN A 445 10.64 -13.66 21.95
CA ASN A 445 10.61 -14.62 20.85
C ASN A 445 9.14 -14.89 20.47
N TYR A 446 8.74 -14.62 19.22
CA TYR A 446 7.38 -14.85 18.73
C TYR A 446 7.04 -16.33 18.47
N ASN A 447 8.03 -17.21 18.49
CA ASN A 447 7.86 -18.65 18.37
C ASN A 447 7.89 -19.29 19.77
N LEU A 448 6.83 -19.13 20.54
CA LEU A 448 6.61 -19.90 21.76
C LEU A 448 6.31 -21.37 21.39
N PRO A 449 6.87 -22.36 22.12
CA PRO A 449 6.54 -23.77 21.91
C PRO A 449 5.04 -23.99 22.13
N LYS A 450 4.44 -24.87 21.33
CA LYS A 450 3.01 -25.18 21.37
C LYS A 450 2.52 -25.87 22.66
N ASN A 451 3.44 -26.35 23.50
CA ASN A 451 3.14 -26.98 24.79
C ASN A 451 4.10 -26.42 25.86
N GLU A 452 3.58 -26.09 27.02
CA GLU A 452 4.32 -25.53 28.17
C GLU A 452 5.40 -26.48 28.73
N ASP A 453 5.32 -27.80 28.48
CA ASP A 453 6.25 -28.83 28.94
C ASP A 453 7.40 -29.19 27.99
N SER A 454 7.57 -28.50 26.87
CA SER A 454 8.66 -28.78 25.93
C SER A 454 10.01 -28.27 26.47
N ARG A 455 10.90 -29.18 26.93
CA ARG A 455 12.28 -28.84 27.30
C ARG A 455 13.02 -28.28 26.08
N GLN A 456 13.38 -27.01 26.13
CA GLN A 456 14.25 -26.40 25.11
C GLN A 456 15.69 -26.94 25.28
N PRO A 457 16.40 -27.28 24.18
CA PRO A 457 17.78 -27.69 24.25
C PRO A 457 18.64 -26.57 24.84
N GLN A 458 19.48 -26.89 25.84
CA GLN A 458 20.43 -25.96 26.44
C GLN A 458 21.64 -25.78 25.54
N CYS A 459 22.24 -24.58 25.60
CA CYS A 459 23.47 -24.31 24.87
C CYS A 459 24.61 -25.17 25.40
N PRO A 460 25.31 -25.94 24.55
CA PRO A 460 26.53 -26.69 24.97
C PRO A 460 27.62 -25.71 25.42
N GLU A 461 28.46 -26.16 26.38
CA GLU A 461 29.48 -25.32 27.03
C GLU A 461 30.54 -24.75 26.06
N ASP A 462 30.92 -25.52 25.04
CA ASP A 462 31.83 -25.10 23.98
C ASP A 462 31.27 -23.94 23.15
N LYS A 463 29.98 -24.02 22.80
CA LYS A 463 29.26 -22.98 22.09
C LYS A 463 28.96 -21.78 22.97
N GLU A 464 28.68 -21.98 24.22
CA GLU A 464 28.48 -20.91 25.21
C GLU A 464 29.74 -20.06 25.32
N ARG A 465 30.94 -20.69 25.50
CA ARG A 465 32.22 -19.98 25.53
C ARG A 465 32.47 -19.14 24.25
N ALA A 466 32.28 -19.76 23.10
CA ALA A 466 32.45 -19.04 21.83
C ALA A 466 31.51 -17.85 21.66
N ILE A 467 30.27 -17.96 22.14
CA ILE A 467 29.32 -16.83 22.11
C ILE A 467 29.71 -15.74 23.10
N VAL A 468 30.18 -16.12 24.31
CA VAL A 468 30.68 -15.14 25.30
C VAL A 468 31.88 -14.36 24.77
N GLU A 469 32.83 -15.02 24.09
CA GLU A 469 33.95 -14.34 23.41
C GLU A 469 33.46 -13.35 22.35
N ALA A 470 32.48 -13.74 21.54
CA ALA A 470 31.88 -12.84 20.58
C ALA A 470 31.22 -11.62 21.25
N LEU A 471 30.49 -11.82 22.36
CA LEU A 471 29.87 -10.74 23.12
C LEU A 471 30.91 -9.77 23.73
N LYS A 472 32.05 -10.28 24.21
CA LYS A 472 33.19 -9.49 24.68
C LYS A 472 33.80 -8.68 23.53
N HIS A 473 34.05 -9.32 22.39
CA HIS A 473 34.59 -8.66 21.18
C HIS A 473 33.72 -7.48 20.75
N PHE A 474 32.40 -7.64 20.74
CA PHE A 474 31.46 -6.58 20.41
C PHE A 474 31.16 -5.63 21.57
N LYS A 475 31.94 -5.68 22.67
CA LYS A 475 31.82 -4.84 23.88
C LYS A 475 30.39 -4.85 24.48
N MET A 476 29.66 -5.95 24.32
CA MET A 476 28.32 -6.13 24.88
C MET A 476 28.37 -6.59 26.35
N ILE A 477 29.49 -7.10 26.83
CA ILE A 477 29.81 -7.45 28.22
C ILE A 477 31.23 -7.03 28.53
N GLN A 478 31.52 -6.75 29.81
CA GLN A 478 32.88 -6.32 30.25
C GLN A 478 33.91 -7.44 30.03
N GLN A 479 35.12 -7.06 29.66
CA GLN A 479 36.28 -7.96 29.66
C GLN A 479 36.80 -8.06 31.11
N GLU A 480 36.57 -9.20 31.74
CA GLU A 480 37.38 -9.58 32.90
C GLU A 480 38.70 -10.18 32.44
#